data_b847ff25ca15d6c40c6a1f2827479725
#
_entry.id   b847ff25ca15d6c40c6a1f2827479725
#
_cell.length_a   1.000
_cell.length_b   1.000
_cell.length_c   1.000
_cell.angle_alpha   90.00
_cell.angle_beta   90.00
_cell.angle_gamma   90.00
#
_symmetry.space_group_name_H-M   'P 1'
#
loop_
_entity.id
_entity.type
_entity.pdbx_description
1 polymer ?
#
loop_
_entity_poly.entity_id
_entity_poly.type
_entity_poly.pdbx_seq_one_letter_code
_entity_poly.pdbx_strand_id
1 'polypeptide(L)'
;MVFIHSATDDQGRADGYFYTVIVLAAHRVQSIGDVWLGDTLATDAKFAGLVRIDRHLGAADQAANGNLIAETAGKWTANHRGRGRAYVAVRLKITAQAFPSGPPNISALVQGANTILDPRSNTTGWSDNPALCLAWYLTAPFGWKASWDDIDIPALIAAANICDELIGTRAGVYEKRYTVNGRVSLGEGKIAITRKLVAAMAGALVVSGGRFFVHAGGPALPITTLNANALRGAVTIQGSRPRRDLFNGVRAVYVDPAKNWQPTDAPPLLAAN
;
A
#
# COMPACT_ATOMS: atom_id res chain seq x y z
N MET A 1 13.57 -8.55 -6.83
CA MET A 1 14.69 -9.46 -6.46
C MET A 1 16.00 -8.73 -6.72
N VAL A 2 16.94 -8.76 -5.76
CA VAL A 2 18.19 -7.97 -5.83
C VAL A 2 19.41 -8.87 -5.73
N PHE A 3 19.27 -10.06 -5.17
CA PHE A 3 20.36 -11.00 -4.95
C PHE A 3 19.85 -12.43 -5.06
N ILE A 4 20.61 -13.27 -5.72
CA ILE A 4 20.41 -14.72 -5.76
C ILE A 4 21.79 -15.38 -5.62
N HIS A 5 21.88 -16.42 -4.81
CA HIS A 5 23.06 -17.23 -4.66
C HIS A 5 22.67 -18.66 -4.25
N SER A 6 23.35 -19.64 -4.82
CA SER A 6 23.25 -21.03 -4.39
C SER A 6 24.55 -21.47 -3.73
N ALA A 7 24.45 -22.35 -2.74
CA ALA A 7 25.59 -22.92 -2.05
C ALA A 7 25.37 -24.40 -1.71
N THR A 8 26.47 -25.11 -1.47
CA THR A 8 26.43 -26.50 -0.98
C THR A 8 25.79 -26.52 0.42
N ASP A 9 24.91 -27.48 0.65
CA ASP A 9 24.27 -27.64 1.96
C ASP A 9 25.15 -28.45 2.95
N ASP A 10 24.65 -28.59 4.17
CA ASP A 10 25.28 -29.34 5.27
C ASP A 10 25.40 -30.84 5.01
N GLN A 11 24.78 -31.35 3.95
CA GLN A 11 24.91 -32.74 3.49
C GLN A 11 25.79 -32.90 2.25
N GLY A 12 26.47 -31.82 1.84
CA GLY A 12 27.39 -31.82 0.69
C GLY A 12 26.69 -31.77 -0.67
N ARG A 13 25.38 -31.49 -0.74
CA ARG A 13 24.66 -31.36 -2.02
C ARG A 13 24.95 -29.99 -2.64
N ALA A 14 25.46 -29.97 -3.86
CA ALA A 14 25.58 -28.75 -4.65
C ALA A 14 24.22 -28.11 -4.81
N ASP A 15 24.14 -26.77 -4.70
CA ASP A 15 22.88 -25.99 -4.77
C ASP A 15 21.81 -26.40 -3.75
N GLY A 16 22.21 -27.07 -2.67
CA GLY A 16 21.30 -27.48 -1.59
C GLY A 16 20.74 -26.31 -0.78
N TYR A 17 21.47 -25.17 -0.71
CA TYR A 17 20.96 -23.90 -0.17
C TYR A 17 20.74 -22.90 -1.29
N PHE A 18 19.58 -22.25 -1.23
CA PHE A 18 19.23 -21.12 -2.08
C PHE A 18 19.02 -19.87 -1.23
N TYR A 19 19.74 -18.80 -1.57
CA TYR A 19 19.68 -17.51 -0.91
C TYR A 19 19.09 -16.48 -1.85
N THR A 20 18.16 -15.66 -1.35
CA THR A 20 17.62 -14.55 -2.12
C THR A 20 17.34 -13.35 -1.23
N VAL A 21 17.50 -12.16 -1.79
CA VAL A 21 17.07 -10.90 -1.17
C VAL A 21 16.01 -10.25 -2.04
N ILE A 22 14.90 -9.93 -1.42
CA ILE A 22 13.74 -9.30 -2.08
C ILE A 22 13.49 -7.96 -1.41
N VAL A 23 13.65 -6.87 -2.16
CA VAL A 23 13.29 -5.53 -1.69
C VAL A 23 11.77 -5.39 -1.77
N LEU A 24 11.17 -5.02 -0.66
CA LEU A 24 9.74 -4.86 -0.49
C LEU A 24 9.31 -3.40 -0.63
N ALA A 25 10.12 -2.46 -0.11
CA ALA A 25 9.85 -1.03 -0.20
C ALA A 25 11.15 -0.21 -0.33
N ALA A 26 11.06 0.92 -1.04
CA ALA A 26 12.15 1.89 -1.20
C ALA A 26 12.19 2.93 -0.06
N HIS A 27 11.62 2.61 1.09
CA HIS A 27 11.58 3.43 2.30
C HIS A 27 11.50 2.54 3.53
N ARG A 28 11.64 3.12 4.70
CA ARG A 28 11.41 2.43 5.96
C ARG A 28 9.93 2.07 6.10
N VAL A 29 9.66 0.83 6.53
CA VAL A 29 8.32 0.31 6.79
C VAL A 29 8.09 0.11 8.29
N GLN A 30 6.82 0.03 8.69
CA GLN A 30 6.44 -0.22 10.08
C GLN A 30 6.78 -1.65 10.49
N SER A 31 6.37 -2.61 9.67
CA SER A 31 6.65 -4.02 9.94
C SER A 31 6.61 -4.87 8.66
N ILE A 32 7.26 -6.02 8.72
CA ILE A 32 7.15 -7.11 7.75
C ILE A 32 6.60 -8.31 8.52
N GLY A 33 5.36 -8.67 8.24
CA GLY A 33 4.61 -9.74 8.89
C GLY A 33 4.84 -11.11 8.24
N ASP A 34 3.73 -11.75 7.90
CA ASP A 34 3.75 -13.07 7.29
C ASP A 34 4.42 -13.07 5.93
N VAL A 35 5.15 -14.15 5.68
CA VAL A 35 5.82 -14.42 4.40
C VAL A 35 5.27 -15.72 3.86
N TRP A 36 4.91 -15.72 2.59
CA TRP A 36 4.42 -16.90 1.88
C TRP A 36 5.46 -17.39 0.88
N LEU A 37 5.51 -18.71 0.75
CA LEU A 37 6.27 -19.46 -0.25
C LEU A 37 5.27 -20.13 -1.20
N GLY A 38 5.02 -19.50 -2.35
CA GLY A 38 3.82 -19.77 -3.14
C GLY A 38 2.58 -19.38 -2.33
N ASP A 39 1.64 -20.29 -2.20
CA ASP A 39 0.38 -20.09 -1.45
C ASP A 39 0.45 -20.58 0.01
N THR A 40 1.63 -21.00 0.48
CA THR A 40 1.81 -21.56 1.82
C THR A 40 2.62 -20.61 2.69
N LEU A 41 2.21 -20.45 3.95
CA LEU A 41 2.97 -19.67 4.93
C LEU A 41 4.36 -20.29 5.14
N ALA A 42 5.39 -19.44 5.23
CA ALA A 42 6.75 -19.88 5.47
C ALA A 42 6.94 -20.53 6.87
N THR A 43 5.99 -20.34 7.77
CA THR A 43 5.93 -20.96 9.10
C THR A 43 5.20 -22.32 9.11
N ASP A 44 4.69 -22.77 7.96
CA ASP A 44 4.05 -24.06 7.85
C ASP A 44 5.00 -25.20 8.24
N ALA A 45 4.47 -26.23 8.89
CA ALA A 45 5.24 -27.36 9.40
C ALA A 45 6.09 -28.06 8.32
N LYS A 46 5.64 -28.07 7.06
CA LYS A 46 6.41 -28.64 5.93
C LYS A 46 7.72 -27.94 5.66
N PHE A 47 7.88 -26.70 6.12
CA PHE A 47 9.09 -25.89 5.96
C PHE A 47 9.97 -25.84 7.21
N ALA A 48 9.59 -26.56 8.27
CA ALA A 48 10.30 -26.54 9.54
C ALA A 48 11.79 -26.93 9.35
N GLY A 49 12.71 -26.06 9.81
CA GLY A 49 14.15 -26.23 9.65
C GLY A 49 14.70 -26.00 8.24
N LEU A 50 13.85 -25.86 7.22
CA LEU A 50 14.25 -25.67 5.84
C LEU A 50 14.31 -24.19 5.43
N VAL A 51 13.61 -23.31 6.12
CA VAL A 51 13.44 -21.90 5.75
C VAL A 51 13.94 -21.00 6.88
N ARG A 52 14.72 -19.99 6.51
CA ARG A 52 15.07 -18.87 7.39
C ARG A 52 14.78 -17.56 6.68
N ILE A 53 14.15 -16.63 7.40
CA ILE A 53 13.75 -15.33 6.91
C ILE A 53 14.24 -14.26 7.86
N ASP A 54 15.16 -13.43 7.38
CA ASP A 54 15.67 -12.27 8.09
C ASP A 54 15.00 -11.02 7.53
N ARG A 55 14.39 -10.22 8.42
CA ARG A 55 13.60 -9.03 8.05
C ARG A 55 14.39 -7.77 8.33
N HIS A 56 14.46 -6.88 7.34
CA HIS A 56 15.14 -5.60 7.43
C HIS A 56 14.15 -4.48 7.07
N LEU A 57 13.86 -3.61 8.04
CA LEU A 57 12.76 -2.64 7.92
C LEU A 57 13.13 -1.36 7.15
N GLY A 58 14.38 -1.19 6.74
CA GLY A 58 14.79 0.00 5.98
C GLY A 58 15.21 1.18 6.86
N ALA A 59 15.73 0.95 8.06
CA ALA A 59 16.27 2.01 8.90
C ALA A 59 17.46 2.72 8.23
N ALA A 60 17.67 4.00 8.57
CA ALA A 60 18.78 4.80 8.02
C ALA A 60 20.16 4.30 8.46
N ASP A 61 20.23 3.68 9.64
CA ASP A 61 21.43 3.09 10.25
C ASP A 61 21.51 1.56 10.06
N GLN A 62 20.60 0.98 9.24
CA GLN A 62 20.49 -0.46 9.02
C GLN A 62 21.84 -1.13 8.74
N ALA A 63 22.12 -2.19 9.49
CA ALA A 63 23.29 -3.04 9.27
C ALA A 63 23.05 -4.02 8.10
N ALA A 64 24.14 -4.53 7.54
CA ALA A 64 24.06 -5.62 6.58
C ALA A 64 23.62 -6.92 7.28
N ASN A 65 22.97 -7.81 6.52
CA ASN A 65 22.53 -9.11 7.05
C ASN A 65 23.74 -9.99 7.39
N GLY A 66 23.92 -10.29 8.69
CA GLY A 66 25.06 -11.06 9.19
C GLY A 66 25.08 -12.50 8.69
N ASN A 67 23.90 -13.12 8.55
CA ASN A 67 23.77 -14.48 8.04
C ASN A 67 24.24 -14.58 6.58
N LEU A 68 23.85 -13.63 5.74
CA LEU A 68 24.31 -13.61 4.35
C LEU A 68 25.81 -13.34 4.25
N ILE A 69 26.38 -12.50 5.12
CA ILE A 69 27.84 -12.28 5.16
C ILE A 69 28.57 -13.59 5.45
N ALA A 70 28.11 -14.34 6.45
CA ALA A 70 28.75 -15.58 6.87
C ALA A 70 28.61 -16.72 5.84
N GLU A 71 27.45 -16.78 5.16
CA GLU A 71 27.05 -17.99 4.41
C GLU A 71 27.22 -17.86 2.88
N THR A 72 27.51 -16.67 2.35
CA THR A 72 27.57 -16.47 0.88
C THR A 72 29.01 -16.27 0.35
N ALA A 73 30.00 -16.70 1.09
CA ALA A 73 31.43 -16.71 0.67
C ALA A 73 31.89 -15.36 0.05
N GLY A 74 31.53 -14.24 0.71
CA GLY A 74 31.90 -12.88 0.29
C GLY A 74 31.03 -12.27 -0.82
N LYS A 75 30.02 -12.95 -1.31
CA LYS A 75 29.05 -12.38 -2.29
C LYS A 75 28.18 -11.30 -1.64
N TRP A 76 27.86 -11.44 -0.36
CA TRP A 76 27.25 -10.41 0.46
C TRP A 76 28.25 -9.94 1.51
N THR A 77 28.46 -8.63 1.62
CA THR A 77 29.48 -8.04 2.51
C THR A 77 28.87 -7.03 3.47
N ALA A 78 29.63 -6.55 4.43
CA ALA A 78 29.23 -5.50 5.37
C ALA A 78 28.81 -4.18 4.69
N ASN A 79 29.13 -4.00 3.43
CA ASN A 79 28.73 -2.83 2.64
C ASN A 79 27.30 -2.96 2.08
N HIS A 80 26.72 -4.16 2.00
CA HIS A 80 25.38 -4.42 1.51
C HIS A 80 24.32 -4.16 2.58
N ARG A 81 24.23 -2.93 3.06
CA ARG A 81 23.38 -2.56 4.21
C ARG A 81 21.92 -2.37 3.87
N GLY A 82 21.58 -2.02 2.62
CA GLY A 82 20.21 -1.74 2.20
C GLY A 82 19.54 -0.61 2.96
N ARG A 83 20.30 0.39 3.41
CA ARG A 83 19.79 1.54 4.18
C ARG A 83 18.67 2.25 3.43
N GLY A 84 17.61 2.63 4.15
CA GLY A 84 16.43 3.25 3.57
C GLY A 84 15.61 2.33 2.66
N ARG A 85 15.85 1.00 2.67
CA ARG A 85 15.09 0.01 1.90
C ARG A 85 14.71 -1.16 2.76
N ALA A 86 13.40 -1.45 2.81
CA ALA A 86 12.91 -2.63 3.49
C ALA A 86 13.06 -3.85 2.60
N TYR A 87 13.63 -4.93 3.15
CA TYR A 87 13.84 -6.17 2.42
C TYR A 87 13.73 -7.40 3.32
N VAL A 88 13.51 -8.54 2.72
CA VAL A 88 13.68 -9.84 3.36
C VAL A 88 14.86 -10.56 2.72
N ALA A 89 15.70 -11.16 3.56
CA ALA A 89 16.70 -12.14 3.14
C ALA A 89 16.18 -13.52 3.48
N VAL A 90 16.10 -14.39 2.49
CA VAL A 90 15.52 -15.72 2.61
C VAL A 90 16.56 -16.75 2.26
N ARG A 91 16.76 -17.75 3.14
CA ARG A 91 17.49 -18.98 2.86
C ARG A 91 16.51 -20.12 2.80
N LEU A 92 16.56 -20.89 1.70
CA LEU A 92 15.81 -22.12 1.53
C LEU A 92 16.80 -23.29 1.47
N LYS A 93 16.58 -24.35 2.26
CA LYS A 93 17.22 -25.64 2.06
C LYS A 93 16.37 -26.42 1.07
N ILE A 94 16.84 -26.52 -0.17
CA ILE A 94 16.09 -27.12 -1.25
C ILE A 94 16.04 -28.64 -1.07
N THR A 95 14.83 -29.17 -0.93
CA THR A 95 14.54 -30.61 -0.90
C THR A 95 13.45 -30.93 -1.89
N ALA A 96 13.48 -32.10 -2.53
CA ALA A 96 12.45 -32.50 -3.47
C ALA A 96 11.04 -32.57 -2.84
N GLN A 97 10.96 -32.87 -1.55
CA GLN A 97 9.71 -32.97 -0.81
C GLN A 97 9.08 -31.58 -0.55
N ALA A 98 9.87 -30.59 -0.12
CA ALA A 98 9.36 -29.27 0.24
C ALA A 98 9.27 -28.33 -0.96
N PHE A 99 10.18 -28.48 -1.94
CA PHE A 99 10.34 -27.61 -3.11
C PHE A 99 10.49 -28.43 -4.40
N PRO A 100 9.47 -29.21 -4.80
CA PRO A 100 9.55 -30.13 -5.94
C PRO A 100 9.80 -29.40 -7.28
N SER A 101 9.40 -28.15 -7.38
CA SER A 101 9.58 -27.30 -8.58
C SER A 101 10.69 -26.25 -8.41
N GLY A 102 11.59 -26.43 -7.41
CA GLY A 102 12.62 -25.42 -7.09
C GLY A 102 12.10 -24.27 -6.23
N PRO A 103 12.86 -23.16 -6.14
CA PRO A 103 12.49 -22.03 -5.30
C PRO A 103 11.12 -21.45 -5.69
N PRO A 104 10.16 -21.31 -4.73
CA PRO A 104 8.85 -20.80 -5.00
C PRO A 104 8.85 -19.27 -5.16
N ASN A 105 7.73 -18.73 -5.63
CA ASN A 105 7.49 -17.30 -5.52
C ASN A 105 7.37 -16.90 -4.04
N ILE A 106 7.98 -15.77 -3.67
CA ILE A 106 8.00 -15.31 -2.29
C ILE A 106 7.24 -13.99 -2.21
N SER A 107 6.26 -13.93 -1.32
CA SER A 107 5.50 -12.72 -1.02
C SER A 107 5.47 -12.44 0.49
N ALA A 108 5.24 -11.20 0.88
CA ALA A 108 5.22 -10.80 2.27
C ALA A 108 4.13 -9.76 2.53
N LEU A 109 3.50 -9.84 3.70
CA LEU A 109 2.63 -8.79 4.21
C LEU A 109 3.48 -7.68 4.80
N VAL A 110 3.25 -6.44 4.35
CA VAL A 110 4.01 -5.27 4.78
C VAL A 110 3.07 -4.21 5.29
N GLN A 111 3.26 -3.77 6.54
CA GLN A 111 2.73 -2.48 6.97
C GLN A 111 3.65 -1.39 6.45
N GLY A 112 3.13 -0.53 5.58
CA GLY A 112 3.89 0.41 4.76
C GLY A 112 4.69 1.46 5.54
N ALA A 113 4.79 2.66 4.98
CA ALA A 113 5.61 3.74 5.53
C ALA A 113 5.25 4.07 6.99
N ASN A 114 6.26 4.19 7.84
CA ASN A 114 6.10 4.61 9.24
C ASN A 114 6.58 6.06 9.47
N THR A 115 6.67 6.84 8.41
CA THR A 115 7.11 8.24 8.40
C THR A 115 5.99 9.18 7.97
N ILE A 116 4.74 8.75 8.10
CA ILE A 116 3.56 9.54 7.76
C ILE A 116 3.26 10.47 8.94
N LEU A 117 3.31 11.78 8.69
CA LEU A 117 2.95 12.80 9.68
C LEU A 117 1.43 12.94 9.74
N ASP A 118 0.87 12.86 10.94
CA ASP A 118 -0.51 13.26 11.21
C ASP A 118 -0.52 14.65 11.86
N PRO A 119 -0.96 15.69 11.15
CA PRO A 119 -0.95 17.06 11.68
C PRO A 119 -1.97 17.28 12.81
N ARG A 120 -2.92 16.37 13.03
CA ARG A 120 -3.89 16.46 14.13
C ARG A 120 -3.25 16.21 15.49
N SER A 121 -2.30 15.28 15.53
CA SER A 121 -1.57 14.91 16.75
C SER A 121 -0.10 15.38 16.75
N ASN A 122 0.37 15.88 15.60
CA ASN A 122 1.78 16.19 15.34
C ASN A 122 2.71 14.98 15.59
N THR A 123 2.22 13.77 15.32
CA THR A 123 2.98 12.54 15.46
C THR A 123 3.28 11.92 14.09
N THR A 124 4.41 11.21 14.03
CA THR A 124 4.82 10.50 12.83
C THR A 124 4.73 8.99 13.07
N GLY A 125 4.10 8.26 12.16
CA GLY A 125 3.92 6.83 12.29
C GLY A 125 3.39 6.18 11.02
N TRP A 126 2.95 4.93 11.16
CA TRP A 126 2.20 4.24 10.11
C TRP A 126 0.75 4.71 10.12
N SER A 127 0.19 4.85 8.93
CA SER A 127 -1.22 5.18 8.75
C SER A 127 -1.76 4.51 7.48
N ASP A 128 -3.02 4.06 7.54
CA ASP A 128 -3.82 3.61 6.40
C ASP A 128 -4.80 4.69 5.92
N ASN A 129 -4.74 5.89 6.50
CA ASN A 129 -5.58 7.02 6.12
C ASN A 129 -5.13 7.59 4.76
N PRO A 130 -5.98 7.54 3.71
CA PRO A 130 -5.56 7.93 2.37
C PRO A 130 -5.20 9.41 2.23
N ALA A 131 -5.81 10.31 3.01
CA ALA A 131 -5.47 11.73 2.98
C ALA A 131 -4.06 11.98 3.54
N LEU A 132 -3.69 11.32 4.64
CA LEU A 132 -2.35 11.40 5.21
C LEU A 132 -1.31 10.73 4.31
N CYS A 133 -1.63 9.58 3.71
CA CYS A 133 -0.77 8.91 2.74
C CYS A 133 -0.53 9.77 1.49
N LEU A 134 -1.55 10.51 1.03
CA LEU A 134 -1.40 11.45 -0.08
C LEU A 134 -0.46 12.60 0.29
N ALA A 135 -0.64 13.23 1.45
CA ALA A 135 0.24 14.31 1.93
C ALA A 135 1.70 13.82 2.06
N TRP A 136 1.90 12.62 2.62
CA TRP A 136 3.22 11.99 2.67
C TRP A 136 3.82 11.78 1.27
N TYR A 137 3.03 11.33 0.29
CA TYR A 137 3.50 11.16 -1.09
C TYR A 137 3.81 12.49 -1.77
N LEU A 138 3.01 13.54 -1.52
CA LEU A 138 3.27 14.87 -2.05
C LEU A 138 4.62 15.42 -1.57
N THR A 139 4.99 15.21 -0.31
CA THR A 139 6.23 15.70 0.28
C THR A 139 7.43 14.76 0.08
N ALA A 140 7.21 13.48 -0.23
CA ALA A 140 8.27 12.49 -0.36
C ALA A 140 9.31 12.83 -1.45
N PRO A 141 10.62 12.52 -1.25
CA PRO A 141 11.66 12.75 -2.24
C PRO A 141 11.44 12.05 -3.58
N PHE A 142 10.75 10.93 -3.56
CA PHE A 142 10.35 10.15 -4.74
C PHE A 142 8.96 10.54 -5.28
N GLY A 143 8.20 11.35 -4.53
CA GLY A 143 6.91 11.91 -4.90
C GLY A 143 7.05 13.28 -5.59
N TRP A 144 6.18 14.21 -5.21
CA TRP A 144 6.16 15.55 -5.79
C TRP A 144 7.23 16.49 -5.22
N LYS A 145 7.83 16.17 -4.09
CA LYS A 145 8.82 16.97 -3.36
C LYS A 145 8.28 18.34 -2.93
N ALA A 146 6.98 18.41 -2.68
CA ALA A 146 6.34 19.61 -2.15
C ALA A 146 6.83 19.90 -0.73
N SER A 147 6.85 21.18 -0.34
CA SER A 147 7.00 21.55 1.06
C SER A 147 5.70 21.29 1.83
N TRP A 148 5.80 21.11 3.13
CA TRP A 148 4.62 21.12 4.00
C TRP A 148 3.88 22.46 3.96
N ASP A 149 4.57 23.57 3.68
CA ASP A 149 3.98 24.90 3.49
C ASP A 149 3.10 24.98 2.23
N ASP A 150 3.33 24.09 1.26
CA ASP A 150 2.52 23.99 0.04
C ASP A 150 1.22 23.21 0.27
N ILE A 151 1.02 22.60 1.45
CA ILE A 151 -0.18 21.83 1.78
C ILE A 151 -1.09 22.69 2.67
N ASP A 152 -2.37 22.77 2.30
CA ASP A 152 -3.36 23.38 3.17
C ASP A 152 -3.71 22.43 4.32
N ILE A 153 -3.14 22.72 5.50
CA ILE A 153 -3.28 21.84 6.68
C ILE A 153 -4.73 21.74 7.18
N PRO A 154 -5.53 22.81 7.24
CA PRO A 154 -6.96 22.69 7.59
C PRO A 154 -7.73 21.75 6.67
N ALA A 155 -7.52 21.85 5.36
CA ALA A 155 -8.19 20.96 4.39
C ALA A 155 -7.71 19.51 4.55
N LEU A 156 -6.41 19.28 4.79
CA LEU A 156 -5.85 17.96 5.05
C LEU A 156 -6.45 17.33 6.32
N ILE A 157 -6.56 18.09 7.41
CA ILE A 157 -7.17 17.64 8.68
C ILE A 157 -8.63 17.26 8.45
N ALA A 158 -9.40 18.10 7.75
CA ALA A 158 -10.80 17.81 7.42
C ALA A 158 -10.94 16.51 6.62
N ALA A 159 -10.11 16.34 5.57
CA ALA A 159 -10.11 15.12 4.76
C ALA A 159 -9.72 13.88 5.58
N ALA A 160 -8.69 13.99 6.45
CA ALA A 160 -8.26 12.90 7.31
C ALA A 160 -9.36 12.48 8.31
N ASN A 161 -10.10 13.45 8.87
CA ASN A 161 -11.22 13.16 9.78
C ASN A 161 -12.36 12.43 9.05
N ILE A 162 -12.71 12.84 7.81
CA ILE A 162 -13.68 12.14 6.99
C ILE A 162 -13.23 10.70 6.71
N CYS A 163 -11.95 10.49 6.40
CA CYS A 163 -11.42 9.14 6.15
C CYS A 163 -11.52 8.24 7.38
N ASP A 164 -11.22 8.76 8.57
CA ASP A 164 -11.24 7.98 9.82
C ASP A 164 -12.64 7.89 10.47
N GLU A 165 -13.67 8.54 9.89
CA GLU A 165 -15.04 8.44 10.37
C GLU A 165 -15.49 6.97 10.38
N LEU A 166 -16.03 6.51 11.51
CA LEU A 166 -16.52 5.16 11.65
C LEU A 166 -17.90 5.01 11.04
N ILE A 167 -18.01 4.12 10.06
CA ILE A 167 -19.23 3.81 9.34
C ILE A 167 -19.70 2.42 9.73
N GLY A 168 -20.97 2.32 10.11
CA GLY A 168 -21.59 1.02 10.40
C GLY A 168 -21.77 0.21 9.11
N THR A 169 -21.24 -0.99 9.10
CA THR A 169 -21.45 -1.95 8.01
C THR A 169 -22.79 -2.65 8.18
N ARG A 170 -23.28 -3.28 7.11
CA ARG A 170 -24.52 -4.08 7.15
C ARG A 170 -24.44 -5.24 8.14
N ALA A 171 -23.25 -5.72 8.47
CA ALA A 171 -23.00 -6.76 9.46
C ALA A 171 -23.00 -6.22 10.92
N GLY A 172 -23.24 -4.92 11.13
CA GLY A 172 -23.24 -4.29 12.45
C GLY A 172 -21.84 -4.01 13.02
N VAL A 173 -20.80 -4.16 12.22
CA VAL A 173 -19.41 -3.82 12.57
C VAL A 173 -19.14 -2.39 12.10
N TYR A 174 -18.36 -1.64 12.87
CA TYR A 174 -17.91 -0.31 12.47
C TYR A 174 -16.51 -0.41 11.84
N GLU A 175 -16.32 0.30 10.74
CA GLU A 175 -15.04 0.42 10.04
C GLU A 175 -14.79 1.86 9.60
N LYS A 176 -13.53 2.20 9.32
CA LYS A 176 -13.19 3.52 8.78
C LYS A 176 -13.86 3.71 7.43
N ARG A 177 -14.36 4.93 7.16
CA ARG A 177 -14.98 5.27 5.87
C ARG A 177 -14.05 4.97 4.70
N TYR A 178 -12.79 5.35 4.81
CA TYR A 178 -11.79 5.11 3.77
C TYR A 178 -10.46 4.65 4.37
N THR A 179 -9.90 3.62 3.78
CA THR A 179 -8.54 3.16 4.02
C THR A 179 -7.79 2.99 2.70
N VAL A 180 -6.47 3.11 2.73
CA VAL A 180 -5.63 2.84 1.57
C VAL A 180 -4.61 1.76 1.90
N ASN A 181 -4.66 0.70 1.10
CA ASN A 181 -3.71 -0.40 1.18
C ASN A 181 -3.25 -0.74 -0.25
N GLY A 182 -1.96 -0.92 -0.43
CA GLY A 182 -1.44 -1.28 -1.74
C GLY A 182 0.02 -0.94 -1.93
N ARG A 183 0.50 -1.31 -3.10
CA ARG A 183 1.85 -1.02 -3.57
C ARG A 183 1.77 -0.15 -4.82
N VAL A 184 2.59 0.88 -4.87
CA VAL A 184 2.81 1.68 -6.07
C VAL A 184 4.22 1.47 -6.59
N SER A 185 4.37 1.42 -7.90
CA SER A 185 5.68 1.38 -8.54
C SER A 185 6.15 2.79 -8.86
N LEU A 186 7.41 3.11 -8.55
CA LEU A 186 7.99 4.40 -8.93
C LEU A 186 8.18 4.57 -10.43
N GLY A 187 8.03 3.49 -11.22
CA GLY A 187 7.94 3.54 -12.67
C GLY A 187 6.60 4.06 -13.19
N GLU A 188 5.58 4.12 -12.33
CA GLU A 188 4.32 4.78 -12.66
C GLU A 188 4.49 6.30 -12.59
N GLY A 189 3.80 7.03 -13.45
CA GLY A 189 3.83 8.49 -13.42
C GLY A 189 3.23 9.05 -12.13
N LYS A 190 3.78 10.15 -11.62
CA LYS A 190 3.34 10.77 -10.36
C LYS A 190 1.84 11.06 -10.32
N ILE A 191 1.28 11.52 -11.44
CA ILE A 191 -0.16 11.79 -11.57
C ILE A 191 -0.98 10.51 -11.40
N ALA A 192 -0.53 9.38 -11.96
CA ALA A 192 -1.24 8.11 -11.85
C ALA A 192 -1.28 7.62 -10.38
N ILE A 193 -0.16 7.73 -9.66
CA ILE A 193 -0.09 7.40 -8.24
C ILE A 193 -1.00 8.34 -7.42
N THR A 194 -0.94 9.64 -7.67
CA THR A 194 -1.81 10.62 -7.01
C THR A 194 -3.28 10.30 -7.22
N ARG A 195 -3.68 9.95 -8.46
CA ARG A 195 -5.07 9.56 -8.76
C ARG A 195 -5.51 8.31 -7.99
N LYS A 196 -4.64 7.33 -7.82
CA LYS A 196 -4.95 6.12 -7.01
C LYS A 196 -5.20 6.49 -5.54
N LEU A 197 -4.36 7.35 -4.96
CA LEU A 197 -4.52 7.80 -3.57
C LEU A 197 -5.79 8.64 -3.38
N VAL A 198 -6.09 9.55 -4.32
CA VAL A 198 -7.31 10.37 -4.33
C VAL A 198 -8.56 9.49 -4.49
N ALA A 199 -8.50 8.49 -5.39
CA ALA A 199 -9.61 7.56 -5.61
C ALA A 199 -9.92 6.72 -4.36
N ALA A 200 -8.90 6.36 -3.55
CA ALA A 200 -9.08 5.59 -2.32
C ALA A 200 -9.96 6.30 -1.26
N MET A 201 -10.13 7.63 -1.37
CA MET A 201 -11.00 8.41 -0.48
C MET A 201 -12.18 9.06 -1.22
N ALA A 202 -12.50 8.58 -2.44
CA ALA A 202 -13.53 9.16 -3.31
C ALA A 202 -13.42 10.70 -3.42
N GLY A 203 -12.19 11.21 -3.37
CA GLY A 203 -11.90 12.61 -3.12
C GLY A 203 -11.41 13.38 -4.34
N ALA A 204 -10.83 14.54 -4.07
CA ALA A 204 -10.21 15.42 -5.05
C ALA A 204 -8.94 16.05 -4.47
N LEU A 205 -7.96 16.31 -5.36
CA LEU A 205 -6.82 17.14 -5.06
C LEU A 205 -6.91 18.39 -5.92
N VAL A 206 -7.03 19.55 -5.28
CA VAL A 206 -7.13 20.85 -5.94
C VAL A 206 -5.86 21.63 -5.68
N VAL A 207 -5.33 22.29 -6.71
CA VAL A 207 -4.19 23.22 -6.60
C VAL A 207 -4.73 24.63 -6.81
N SER A 208 -4.58 25.48 -5.81
CA SER A 208 -5.03 26.87 -5.87
C SER A 208 -4.05 27.76 -5.08
N GLY A 209 -3.69 28.89 -5.63
CA GLY A 209 -2.76 29.83 -4.99
C GLY A 209 -1.40 29.21 -4.64
N GLY A 210 -0.93 28.22 -5.40
CA GLY A 210 0.32 27.49 -5.13
C GLY A 210 0.23 26.44 -4.03
N ARG A 211 -0.96 26.18 -3.48
CA ARG A 211 -1.18 25.18 -2.42
C ARG A 211 -2.01 23.99 -2.87
N PHE A 212 -1.77 22.86 -2.22
CA PHE A 212 -2.52 21.61 -2.39
C PHE A 212 -3.65 21.53 -1.37
N PHE A 213 -4.89 21.44 -1.85
CA PHE A 213 -6.09 21.23 -1.03
C PHE A 213 -6.55 19.78 -1.22
N VAL A 214 -6.49 19.01 -0.14
CA VAL A 214 -6.94 17.61 -0.14
C VAL A 214 -8.40 17.57 0.30
N HIS A 215 -9.25 16.93 -0.49
CA HIS A 215 -10.66 16.74 -0.17
C HIS A 215 -10.98 15.25 -0.20
N ALA A 216 -11.59 14.72 0.86
CA ALA A 216 -12.17 13.38 0.89
C ALA A 216 -13.68 13.47 0.57
N GLY A 217 -14.21 12.44 -0.11
CA GLY A 217 -15.64 12.34 -0.37
C GLY A 217 -16.40 12.02 0.93
N GLY A 218 -17.38 12.83 1.24
CA GLY A 218 -18.21 12.65 2.43
C GLY A 218 -19.47 13.52 2.36
N PRO A 219 -20.45 13.27 3.22
CA PRO A 219 -21.60 14.15 3.34
C PRO A 219 -21.15 15.56 3.73
N ALA A 220 -21.58 16.55 2.98
CA ALA A 220 -21.32 17.95 3.30
C ALA A 220 -22.60 18.76 3.18
N LEU A 221 -22.75 19.74 4.05
CA LEU A 221 -23.85 20.70 3.93
C LEU A 221 -23.57 21.62 2.73
N PRO A 222 -24.61 22.05 1.99
CA PRO A 222 -24.44 23.03 0.94
C PRO A 222 -23.82 24.31 1.49
N ILE A 223 -22.74 24.79 0.87
CA ILE A 223 -22.02 25.99 1.31
C ILE A 223 -22.56 27.28 0.68
N THR A 224 -23.33 27.13 -0.42
CA THR A 224 -23.90 28.28 -1.12
C THR A 224 -25.12 27.85 -1.95
N THR A 225 -25.98 28.80 -2.25
CA THR A 225 -27.09 28.65 -3.18
C THR A 225 -26.79 29.41 -4.46
N LEU A 226 -26.80 28.73 -5.61
CA LEU A 226 -26.68 29.35 -6.92
C LEU A 226 -28.09 29.70 -7.42
N ASN A 227 -28.31 30.95 -7.69
CA ASN A 227 -29.59 31.47 -8.29
C ASN A 227 -29.33 31.84 -9.77
N ALA A 228 -30.40 32.29 -10.46
CA ALA A 228 -30.32 32.66 -11.86
C ALA A 228 -29.28 33.75 -12.15
N ASN A 229 -28.99 34.64 -11.21
CA ASN A 229 -28.02 35.73 -11.36
C ASN A 229 -26.56 35.23 -11.33
N ALA A 230 -26.31 34.02 -10.83
CA ALA A 230 -25.01 33.40 -10.81
C ALA A 230 -24.67 32.69 -12.15
N LEU A 231 -25.64 32.53 -13.03
CA LEU A 231 -25.48 31.87 -14.33
C LEU A 231 -24.94 32.85 -15.35
N ARG A 232 -23.87 32.46 -16.04
CA ARG A 232 -23.22 33.29 -17.08
C ARG A 232 -23.46 32.76 -18.51
N GLY A 233 -24.28 31.74 -18.66
CA GLY A 233 -24.55 31.13 -19.97
C GLY A 233 -25.93 30.47 -20.01
N ALA A 234 -26.29 29.92 -21.16
CA ALA A 234 -27.55 29.21 -21.35
C ALA A 234 -27.63 27.95 -20.48
N VAL A 235 -28.79 27.69 -19.91
CA VAL A 235 -29.07 26.43 -19.21
C VAL A 235 -29.57 25.42 -20.21
N THR A 236 -28.90 24.28 -20.32
CA THR A 236 -29.39 23.14 -21.12
C THR A 236 -30.08 22.16 -20.17
N ILE A 237 -31.34 21.90 -20.40
CA ILE A 237 -32.14 20.94 -19.61
C ILE A 237 -32.38 19.72 -20.49
N GLN A 238 -31.86 18.57 -20.07
CA GLN A 238 -32.15 17.27 -20.70
C GLN A 238 -33.26 16.58 -19.90
N GLY A 239 -34.49 16.65 -20.38
CA GLY A 239 -35.68 16.15 -19.68
C GLY A 239 -35.83 14.63 -19.64
N SER A 240 -35.07 13.89 -20.49
CA SER A 240 -35.10 12.43 -20.49
C SER A 240 -33.71 11.87 -20.82
N ARG A 241 -33.40 10.71 -20.27
CA ARG A 241 -32.22 9.94 -20.63
C ARG A 241 -32.61 8.72 -21.46
N PRO A 242 -31.78 8.31 -22.45
CA PRO A 242 -32.00 7.06 -23.15
C PRO A 242 -32.07 5.89 -22.15
N ARG A 243 -32.95 4.93 -22.43
CA ARG A 243 -33.18 3.77 -21.53
C ARG A 243 -31.91 2.95 -21.32
N ARG A 244 -30.98 2.94 -22.29
CA ARG A 244 -29.66 2.30 -22.21
C ARG A 244 -28.73 2.93 -21.17
N ASP A 245 -28.95 4.21 -20.82
CA ASP A 245 -28.14 4.95 -19.85
C ASP A 245 -28.71 4.87 -18.43
N LEU A 246 -29.85 4.16 -18.28
CA LEU A 246 -30.48 3.89 -16.99
C LEU A 246 -29.96 2.55 -16.44
N PHE A 247 -29.61 2.53 -15.18
CA PHE A 247 -29.23 1.31 -14.48
C PHE A 247 -30.04 1.18 -13.20
N ASN A 248 -30.40 -0.04 -12.84
CA ASN A 248 -31.15 -0.39 -11.63
C ASN A 248 -30.30 -1.21 -10.64
N GLY A 249 -29.05 -1.39 -10.94
CA GLY A 249 -28.14 -2.12 -10.04
C GLY A 249 -26.69 -1.72 -10.24
N VAL A 250 -25.93 -1.78 -9.15
CA VAL A 250 -24.48 -1.56 -9.14
C VAL A 250 -23.82 -2.78 -8.54
N ARG A 251 -22.79 -3.27 -9.20
CA ARG A 251 -21.90 -4.30 -8.69
C ARG A 251 -20.52 -3.65 -8.50
N ALA A 252 -19.89 -3.93 -7.38
CA ALA A 252 -18.55 -3.44 -7.07
C ALA A 252 -17.63 -4.61 -6.72
N VAL A 253 -16.35 -4.39 -6.92
CA VAL A 253 -15.29 -5.30 -6.47
C VAL A 253 -14.43 -4.52 -5.49
N TYR A 254 -14.07 -5.15 -4.39
CA TYR A 254 -13.17 -4.59 -3.40
C TYR A 254 -12.06 -5.57 -3.06
N VAL A 255 -10.99 -5.09 -2.46
CA VAL A 255 -9.88 -5.93 -1.99
C VAL A 255 -10.15 -6.31 -0.54
N ASP A 256 -10.26 -7.61 -0.26
CA ASP A 256 -10.62 -8.12 1.06
C ASP A 256 -9.38 -8.58 1.83
N PRO A 257 -9.02 -7.94 2.96
CA PRO A 257 -7.91 -8.37 3.80
C PRO A 257 -8.07 -9.80 4.32
N ALA A 258 -9.30 -10.24 4.61
CA ALA A 258 -9.58 -11.59 5.09
C ALA A 258 -9.36 -12.67 4.00
N LYS A 259 -9.29 -12.28 2.74
CA LYS A 259 -9.00 -13.15 1.59
C LYS A 259 -7.60 -12.91 1.01
N ASN A 260 -6.63 -12.66 1.87
CA ASN A 260 -5.24 -12.40 1.46
C ASN A 260 -5.12 -11.26 0.44
N TRP A 261 -5.89 -10.18 0.62
CA TRP A 261 -5.88 -9.01 -0.25
C TRP A 261 -6.26 -9.32 -1.71
N GLN A 262 -7.11 -10.33 -1.92
CA GLN A 262 -7.64 -10.66 -3.25
C GLN A 262 -8.92 -9.86 -3.55
N PRO A 263 -9.14 -9.52 -4.84
CA PRO A 263 -10.39 -8.91 -5.27
C PRO A 263 -11.59 -9.80 -4.93
N THR A 264 -12.61 -9.23 -4.36
CA THR A 264 -13.85 -9.91 -3.93
C THR A 264 -15.06 -9.09 -4.37
N ASP A 265 -16.11 -9.76 -4.82
CA ASP A 265 -17.35 -9.12 -5.20
C ASP A 265 -18.08 -8.57 -3.96
N ALA A 266 -18.42 -7.28 -4.00
CA ALA A 266 -19.32 -6.69 -3.03
C ALA A 266 -20.78 -7.14 -3.28
N PRO A 267 -21.60 -7.21 -2.23
CA PRO A 267 -23.03 -7.45 -2.40
C PRO A 267 -23.63 -6.42 -3.38
N PRO A 268 -24.43 -6.85 -4.39
CA PRO A 268 -25.00 -5.94 -5.35
C PRO A 268 -26.00 -4.99 -4.69
N LEU A 269 -25.92 -3.71 -5.05
CA LEU A 269 -26.94 -2.72 -4.72
C LEU A 269 -27.96 -2.69 -5.86
N LEU A 270 -29.19 -3.06 -5.56
CA LEU A 270 -30.30 -3.01 -6.51
C LEU A 270 -31.24 -1.88 -6.11
N ALA A 271 -31.78 -1.16 -7.11
CA ALA A 271 -32.87 -0.22 -6.87
C ALA A 271 -34.08 -0.98 -6.32
N ALA A 272 -34.77 -0.40 -5.37
CA ALA A 272 -36.08 -0.90 -4.96
C ALA A 272 -37.05 -0.74 -6.14
N ASN A 273 -37.81 -1.82 -6.44
CA ASN A 273 -38.87 -1.78 -7.45
C ASN A 273 -40.05 -0.95 -6.95
#